data_69003d3424c17a5e55fc0900faf55d29
#
_entry.id   69003d3424c17a5e55fc0900faf55d29
#
_cell.length_a   1.000
_cell.length_b   1.000
_cell.length_c   1.000
_cell.angle_alpha   90.00
_cell.angle_beta   90.00
_cell.angle_gamma   90.00
#
_symmetry.space_group_name_H-M   'P 1'
#
loop_
_entity.id
_entity.type
_entity.pdbx_description
1 polymer ?
#
loop_
_entity_poly.entity_id
_entity_poly.type
_entity_poly.pdbx_seq_one_letter_code
_entity_poly.pdbx_strand_id
1 'polypeptide(L)'
;MRILITGVTGFIGGHLAERLNGAGWAVRGLARAPEHAAALAAQDIEIVQGSLLDRGSLASCMYACDAVIHAGAWTGTPGVPEDEAWTTNVAATGWLLEAARQARISRFVYLSSVAAYGVNRAPVIDETARTPLVGQLYPDSKIAAETLVRGAGEQGLATTIVRPASTYGPRGGAWTIGPIEQIKAGSLVLLGKDEGLVNTGYIDNFVNGVLLALSSPAAVGETFNICDGVTTTYRDFYMRYAAMLGKASLPTVPAFLARGAATSPGRWLRRLMGKQPPGPWSVHFRFNPSRFSIDKASRLLGYTPSISLDEAMRRTEAWLRDAGYLAAGETG
;
A
#
# COMPACT_ATOMS: atom_id res chain seq x y z
N MET A 1 17.72 -18.53 -2.75
CA MET A 1 17.73 -17.08 -3.04
C MET A 1 17.49 -16.34 -1.74
N ARG A 2 18.32 -15.32 -1.43
CA ARG A 2 18.14 -14.45 -0.27
C ARG A 2 17.53 -13.14 -0.74
N ILE A 3 16.44 -12.70 -0.08
CA ILE A 3 15.67 -11.52 -0.48
C ILE A 3 15.76 -10.48 0.62
N LEU A 4 16.21 -9.27 0.27
CA LEU A 4 16.13 -8.11 1.13
C LEU A 4 14.73 -7.48 1.02
N ILE A 5 14.08 -7.23 2.17
CA ILE A 5 12.83 -6.50 2.24
C ILE A 5 13.05 -5.22 3.04
N THR A 6 12.87 -4.06 2.43
CA THR A 6 12.78 -2.80 3.17
C THR A 6 11.34 -2.56 3.60
N GLY A 7 11.15 -1.86 4.72
CA GLY A 7 9.82 -1.67 5.30
C GLY A 7 9.23 -2.96 5.89
N VAL A 8 10.08 -3.89 6.32
CA VAL A 8 9.69 -5.20 6.87
C VAL A 8 8.81 -5.10 8.11
N THR A 9 8.94 -4.06 8.92
CA THR A 9 8.09 -3.79 10.08
C THR A 9 6.71 -3.21 9.72
N GLY A 10 6.49 -2.88 8.44
CA GLY A 10 5.21 -2.39 7.94
C GLY A 10 4.23 -3.51 7.58
N PHE A 11 2.99 -3.13 7.31
CA PHE A 11 1.90 -4.04 6.95
C PHE A 11 2.26 -4.99 5.79
N ILE A 12 2.56 -4.43 4.62
CA ILE A 12 2.87 -5.23 3.42
C ILE A 12 4.21 -5.96 3.57
N GLY A 13 5.25 -5.26 4.07
CA GLY A 13 6.58 -5.83 4.23
C GLY A 13 6.63 -7.02 5.17
N GLY A 14 5.88 -6.98 6.27
CA GLY A 14 5.77 -8.08 7.21
C GLY A 14 5.10 -9.33 6.61
N HIS A 15 3.98 -9.16 5.90
CA HIS A 15 3.31 -10.26 5.21
C HIS A 15 4.17 -10.87 4.09
N LEU A 16 4.92 -10.04 3.35
CA LEU A 16 5.87 -10.51 2.35
C LEU A 16 6.98 -11.35 3.00
N ALA A 17 7.53 -10.89 4.12
CA ALA A 17 8.60 -11.58 4.83
C ALA A 17 8.14 -12.96 5.33
N GLU A 18 7.00 -13.02 6.00
CA GLU A 18 6.40 -14.28 6.48
C GLU A 18 6.11 -15.24 5.34
N ARG A 19 5.52 -14.75 4.24
CA ARG A 19 5.15 -15.57 3.10
C ARG A 19 6.36 -16.14 2.36
N LEU A 20 7.40 -15.35 2.17
CA LEU A 20 8.64 -15.78 1.53
C LEU A 20 9.39 -16.78 2.41
N ASN A 21 9.50 -16.50 3.71
CA ASN A 21 10.12 -17.41 4.67
C ASN A 21 9.39 -18.75 4.73
N GLY A 22 8.05 -18.75 4.81
CA GLY A 22 7.21 -19.94 4.77
C GLY A 22 7.30 -20.72 3.45
N ALA A 23 7.73 -20.08 2.36
CA ALA A 23 8.03 -20.73 1.08
C ALA A 23 9.48 -21.22 0.96
N GLY A 24 10.27 -21.16 2.04
CA GLY A 24 11.65 -21.66 2.11
C GLY A 24 12.72 -20.71 1.53
N TRP A 25 12.39 -19.40 1.37
CA TRP A 25 13.36 -18.42 0.91
C TRP A 25 14.08 -17.78 2.10
N ALA A 26 15.37 -17.53 1.98
CA ALA A 26 16.07 -16.76 3.00
C ALA A 26 15.64 -15.29 2.92
N VAL A 27 15.13 -14.75 4.02
CA VAL A 27 14.64 -13.38 4.07
C VAL A 27 15.49 -12.54 5.01
N ARG A 28 15.88 -11.35 4.53
CA ARG A 28 16.50 -10.31 5.34
C ARG A 28 15.60 -9.08 5.36
N GLY A 29 15.25 -8.62 6.55
CA GLY A 29 14.46 -7.41 6.77
C GLY A 29 15.31 -6.23 7.23
N LEU A 30 15.20 -5.08 6.56
CA LEU A 30 15.79 -3.82 7.05
C LEU A 30 14.83 -3.13 8.02
N ALA A 31 15.24 -2.92 9.26
CA ALA A 31 14.45 -2.27 10.31
C ALA A 31 15.24 -1.17 11.02
N ARG A 32 14.62 0.00 11.26
CA ARG A 32 15.20 1.08 12.04
C ARG A 32 15.35 0.71 13.51
N ALA A 33 14.37 0.00 14.02
CA ALA A 33 14.25 -0.49 15.38
C ALA A 33 13.96 -2.00 15.30
N PRO A 34 15.00 -2.86 15.41
CA PRO A 34 14.85 -4.32 15.27
C PRO A 34 13.84 -4.95 16.24
N GLU A 35 13.62 -4.34 17.40
CA GLU A 35 12.63 -4.75 18.39
C GLU A 35 11.20 -4.74 17.84
N HIS A 36 10.89 -3.88 16.88
CA HIS A 36 9.60 -3.85 16.20
C HIS A 36 9.42 -5.02 15.20
N ALA A 37 10.48 -5.76 14.92
CA ALA A 37 10.47 -6.93 14.07
C ALA A 37 10.70 -8.24 14.87
N ALA A 38 10.62 -8.22 16.19
CA ALA A 38 10.89 -9.38 17.06
C ALA A 38 10.04 -10.61 16.67
N ALA A 39 8.76 -10.42 16.31
CA ALA A 39 7.88 -11.50 15.85
C ALA A 39 8.34 -12.13 14.52
N LEU A 40 9.01 -11.39 13.65
CA LEU A 40 9.60 -11.90 12.42
C LEU A 40 10.93 -12.61 12.70
N ALA A 41 11.76 -12.05 13.59
CA ALA A 41 13.01 -12.66 14.02
C ALA A 41 12.76 -14.03 14.69
N ALA A 42 11.67 -14.17 15.45
CA ALA A 42 11.26 -15.44 16.06
C ALA A 42 10.84 -16.51 15.03
N GLN A 43 10.69 -16.15 13.76
CA GLN A 43 10.42 -17.06 12.63
C GLN A 43 11.68 -17.28 11.77
N ASP A 44 12.88 -17.09 12.30
CA ASP A 44 14.17 -17.24 11.60
C ASP A 44 14.38 -16.23 10.44
N ILE A 45 13.63 -15.11 10.41
CA ILE A 45 13.87 -14.02 9.47
C ILE A 45 15.01 -13.15 9.99
N GLU A 46 16.07 -13.01 9.19
CA GLU A 46 17.22 -12.17 9.54
C GLU A 46 16.81 -10.69 9.57
N ILE A 47 16.93 -10.04 10.73
CA ILE A 47 16.65 -8.61 10.87
C ILE A 47 17.97 -7.84 11.00
N VAL A 48 18.22 -6.92 10.07
CA VAL A 48 19.37 -6.03 10.12
C VAL A 48 18.93 -4.61 10.49
N GLN A 49 19.67 -3.99 11.41
CA GLN A 49 19.43 -2.62 11.79
C GLN A 49 19.90 -1.68 10.69
N GLY A 50 19.06 -0.71 10.32
CA GLY A 50 19.40 0.32 9.37
C GLY A 50 18.20 1.18 8.98
N SER A 51 18.46 2.23 8.21
CA SER A 51 17.48 3.22 7.80
C SER A 51 17.53 3.46 6.30
N LEU A 52 16.39 3.74 5.68
CA LEU A 52 16.33 4.24 4.30
C LEU A 52 17.06 5.58 4.13
N LEU A 53 17.21 6.35 5.22
CA LEU A 53 17.92 7.63 5.23
C LEU A 53 19.43 7.49 5.49
N ASP A 54 19.93 6.27 5.66
CA ASP A 54 21.36 5.99 5.86
C ASP A 54 21.93 5.13 4.74
N ARG A 55 22.69 5.77 3.84
CA ARG A 55 23.33 5.11 2.68
C ARG A 55 24.25 3.95 3.06
N GLY A 56 24.95 4.07 4.19
CA GLY A 56 25.87 3.03 4.67
C GLY A 56 25.11 1.76 5.03
N SER A 57 23.99 1.89 5.73
CA SER A 57 23.13 0.74 6.06
C SER A 57 22.49 0.12 4.82
N LEU A 58 22.15 0.90 3.79
CA LEU A 58 21.61 0.39 2.53
C LEU A 58 22.62 -0.47 1.76
N ALA A 59 23.89 -0.07 1.74
CA ALA A 59 24.93 -0.86 1.11
C ALA A 59 25.20 -2.16 1.86
N SER A 60 25.30 -2.10 3.20
CA SER A 60 25.61 -3.26 4.03
C SER A 60 24.49 -4.29 4.05
N CYS A 61 23.21 -3.87 4.05
CA CYS A 61 22.08 -4.82 4.07
C CYS A 61 21.94 -5.61 2.77
N MET A 62 22.57 -5.19 1.66
CA MET A 62 22.56 -5.89 0.39
C MET A 62 23.55 -7.08 0.32
N TYR A 63 24.47 -7.18 1.30
CA TYR A 63 25.49 -8.24 1.28
C TYR A 63 24.87 -9.63 1.18
N ALA A 64 25.31 -10.42 0.19
CA ALA A 64 24.84 -11.78 -0.11
C ALA A 64 23.32 -11.88 -0.35
N CYS A 65 22.66 -10.78 -0.78
CA CYS A 65 21.28 -10.83 -1.26
C CYS A 65 21.25 -11.01 -2.78
N ASP A 66 20.26 -11.77 -3.24
CA ASP A 66 20.02 -12.02 -4.67
C ASP A 66 18.95 -11.07 -5.24
N ALA A 67 17.98 -10.68 -4.40
CA ALA A 67 16.86 -9.83 -4.81
C ALA A 67 16.47 -8.82 -3.72
N VAL A 68 15.77 -7.78 -4.14
CA VAL A 68 15.23 -6.73 -3.27
C VAL A 68 13.73 -6.55 -3.52
N ILE A 69 12.94 -6.47 -2.44
CA ILE A 69 11.59 -5.94 -2.46
C ILE A 69 11.58 -4.64 -1.66
N HIS A 70 11.41 -3.52 -2.35
CA HIS A 70 11.37 -2.20 -1.73
C HIS A 70 9.94 -1.83 -1.38
N ALA A 71 9.53 -2.15 -0.14
CA ALA A 71 8.21 -1.85 0.42
C ALA A 71 8.24 -0.69 1.43
N GLY A 72 9.42 -0.21 1.82
CA GLY A 72 9.57 0.92 2.73
C GLY A 72 9.23 2.24 2.07
N ALA A 73 8.31 3.00 2.66
CA ALA A 73 7.92 4.32 2.19
C ALA A 73 7.24 5.12 3.30
N TRP A 74 7.28 6.45 3.23
CA TRP A 74 6.32 7.30 3.91
C TRP A 74 4.99 7.27 3.17
N THR A 75 3.89 7.03 3.88
CA THR A 75 2.54 6.87 3.32
C THR A 75 1.51 7.84 3.91
N GLY A 76 1.98 8.93 4.52
CA GLY A 76 1.09 9.93 5.12
C GLY A 76 1.16 9.95 6.66
N THR A 77 2.20 9.40 7.28
CA THR A 77 2.40 9.46 8.72
C THR A 77 2.45 10.93 9.18
N PRO A 78 1.56 11.36 10.09
CA PRO A 78 1.58 12.72 10.62
C PRO A 78 2.88 13.08 11.33
N GLY A 79 3.26 14.35 11.27
CA GLY A 79 4.44 14.86 11.99
C GLY A 79 5.77 14.65 11.29
N VAL A 80 5.82 13.93 10.16
CA VAL A 80 7.02 13.82 9.32
C VAL A 80 7.10 15.05 8.41
N PRO A 81 8.21 15.80 8.40
CA PRO A 81 8.44 16.91 7.48
C PRO A 81 8.34 16.48 6.01
N GLU A 82 7.86 17.39 5.14
CA GLU A 82 7.66 17.07 3.72
C GLU A 82 8.96 16.72 2.99
N ASP A 83 10.06 17.37 3.34
CA ASP A 83 11.39 17.10 2.80
C ASP A 83 11.94 15.73 3.25
N GLU A 84 11.70 15.33 4.50
CA GLU A 84 12.05 14.00 4.99
C GLU A 84 11.20 12.92 4.30
N ALA A 85 9.89 13.16 4.16
CA ALA A 85 8.98 12.26 3.47
C ALA A 85 9.37 12.09 1.99
N TRP A 86 9.72 13.19 1.31
CA TRP A 86 10.25 13.17 -0.05
C TRP A 86 11.58 12.40 -0.14
N THR A 87 12.51 12.71 0.77
CA THR A 87 13.81 12.02 0.85
C THR A 87 13.63 10.51 1.05
N THR A 88 12.71 10.12 1.96
CA THR A 88 12.40 8.71 2.21
C THR A 88 11.86 7.99 0.98
N ASN A 89 10.96 8.63 0.22
CA ASN A 89 10.31 7.98 -0.91
C ASN A 89 11.11 8.06 -2.21
N VAL A 90 11.88 9.13 -2.42
CA VAL A 90 12.55 9.40 -3.70
C VAL A 90 14.07 9.22 -3.60
N ALA A 91 14.74 10.02 -2.77
CA ALA A 91 16.20 9.96 -2.70
C ALA A 91 16.68 8.59 -2.18
N ALA A 92 16.04 8.05 -1.14
CA ALA A 92 16.39 6.74 -0.60
C ALA A 92 16.13 5.60 -1.59
N THR A 93 15.07 5.70 -2.42
CA THR A 93 14.86 4.75 -3.54
C THR A 93 16.04 4.82 -4.51
N GLY A 94 16.52 6.01 -4.87
CA GLY A 94 17.70 6.19 -5.73
C GLY A 94 18.95 5.56 -5.12
N TRP A 95 19.21 5.79 -3.82
CA TRP A 95 20.35 5.20 -3.12
C TRP A 95 20.27 3.67 -3.04
N LEU A 96 19.06 3.15 -2.83
CA LEU A 96 18.82 1.71 -2.78
C LEU A 96 19.05 1.05 -4.16
N LEU A 97 18.63 1.70 -5.24
CA LEU A 97 18.87 1.25 -6.62
C LEU A 97 20.37 1.23 -6.94
N GLU A 98 21.09 2.25 -6.54
CA GLU A 98 22.55 2.32 -6.73
C GLU A 98 23.26 1.21 -5.94
N ALA A 99 22.90 1.01 -4.67
CA ALA A 99 23.41 -0.08 -3.83
C ALA A 99 23.09 -1.47 -4.45
N ALA A 100 21.87 -1.65 -4.98
CA ALA A 100 21.44 -2.88 -5.64
C ALA A 100 22.29 -3.18 -6.89
N ARG A 101 22.59 -2.14 -7.69
CA ARG A 101 23.44 -2.28 -8.87
C ARG A 101 24.88 -2.64 -8.51
N GLN A 102 25.44 -1.99 -7.48
CA GLN A 102 26.79 -2.28 -6.99
C GLN A 102 26.89 -3.70 -6.42
N ALA A 103 25.88 -4.16 -5.70
CA ALA A 103 25.78 -5.51 -5.17
C ALA A 103 25.41 -6.57 -6.23
N ARG A 104 25.18 -6.19 -7.47
CA ARG A 104 24.74 -7.07 -8.59
C ARG A 104 23.48 -7.84 -8.27
N ILE A 105 22.51 -7.16 -7.65
CA ILE A 105 21.20 -7.73 -7.37
C ILE A 105 20.54 -8.18 -8.68
N SER A 106 20.05 -9.40 -8.71
CA SER A 106 19.44 -10.01 -9.90
C SER A 106 17.99 -9.58 -10.15
N ARG A 107 17.27 -9.11 -9.11
CA ARG A 107 15.86 -8.70 -9.20
C ARG A 107 15.56 -7.59 -8.19
N PHE A 108 14.89 -6.54 -8.66
CA PHE A 108 14.46 -5.41 -7.82
C PHE A 108 12.97 -5.14 -8.05
N VAL A 109 12.14 -5.43 -7.05
CA VAL A 109 10.70 -5.15 -7.07
C VAL A 109 10.42 -3.90 -6.24
N TYR A 110 9.88 -2.86 -6.87
CA TYR A 110 9.48 -1.62 -6.22
C TYR A 110 7.97 -1.58 -5.98
N LEU A 111 7.54 -1.35 -4.75
CA LEU A 111 6.13 -1.14 -4.42
C LEU A 111 5.78 0.35 -4.55
N SER A 112 5.14 0.68 -5.66
CA SER A 112 4.55 1.99 -5.94
C SER A 112 3.14 2.11 -5.34
N SER A 113 2.21 2.70 -6.07
CA SER A 113 0.79 2.82 -5.70
C SER A 113 -0.06 3.18 -6.92
N VAL A 114 -1.32 2.77 -6.97
CA VAL A 114 -2.30 3.33 -7.92
C VAL A 114 -2.54 4.83 -7.73
N ALA A 115 -2.10 5.42 -6.62
CA ALA A 115 -2.09 6.87 -6.44
C ALA A 115 -1.25 7.60 -7.50
N ALA A 116 -0.28 6.93 -8.13
CA ALA A 116 0.50 7.45 -9.25
C ALA A 116 -0.35 7.83 -10.48
N TYR A 117 -1.55 7.28 -10.64
CA TYR A 117 -2.46 7.67 -11.72
C TYR A 117 -3.12 9.03 -11.52
N GLY A 118 -2.95 9.63 -10.35
CA GLY A 118 -3.47 10.96 -10.08
C GLY A 118 -4.99 11.04 -10.13
N VAL A 119 -5.47 12.08 -10.80
CA VAL A 119 -6.90 12.41 -10.92
C VAL A 119 -7.57 11.74 -12.14
N ASN A 120 -7.01 10.67 -12.67
CA ASN A 120 -7.58 9.95 -13.80
C ASN A 120 -8.98 9.40 -13.44
N ARG A 121 -9.94 9.59 -14.34
CA ARG A 121 -11.35 9.17 -14.19
C ARG A 121 -11.83 8.27 -15.31
N ALA A 122 -10.91 7.69 -16.09
CA ALA A 122 -11.30 6.69 -17.08
C ALA A 122 -12.03 5.53 -16.38
N PRO A 123 -13.07 4.94 -16.99
CA PRO A 123 -13.80 3.83 -16.35
C PRO A 123 -12.90 2.66 -15.98
N VAL A 124 -11.89 2.39 -16.82
CA VAL A 124 -10.84 1.40 -16.56
C VAL A 124 -9.49 2.07 -16.73
N ILE A 125 -8.62 1.87 -15.75
CA ILE A 125 -7.24 2.38 -15.74
C ILE A 125 -6.30 1.18 -15.74
N ASP A 126 -5.50 1.05 -16.79
CA ASP A 126 -4.42 0.08 -16.91
C ASP A 126 -3.05 0.76 -16.79
N GLU A 127 -1.99 0.00 -16.95
CA GLU A 127 -0.61 0.46 -16.75
C GLU A 127 -0.11 1.38 -17.87
N THR A 128 -0.85 1.53 -18.98
CA THR A 128 -0.55 2.46 -20.08
C THR A 128 -1.02 3.88 -19.77
N ALA A 129 -1.88 4.03 -18.76
CA ALA A 129 -2.41 5.33 -18.36
C ALA A 129 -1.29 6.24 -17.83
N ARG A 130 -1.40 7.53 -18.18
CA ARG A 130 -0.46 8.56 -17.72
C ARG A 130 -0.44 8.68 -16.20
N THR A 131 0.72 9.05 -15.67
CA THR A 131 0.94 9.33 -14.25
C THR A 131 1.36 10.79 -14.06
N PRO A 132 0.40 11.74 -14.14
CA PRO A 132 0.70 13.17 -14.03
C PRO A 132 0.99 13.55 -12.57
N LEU A 133 1.88 14.51 -12.38
CA LEU A 133 2.04 15.18 -11.07
C LEU A 133 0.73 15.91 -10.71
N VAL A 134 0.34 15.79 -9.44
CA VAL A 134 -0.93 16.34 -8.93
C VAL A 134 -0.75 17.37 -7.81
N GLY A 135 0.50 17.72 -7.49
CA GLY A 135 0.84 18.66 -6.42
C GLY A 135 0.55 18.08 -5.02
N GLN A 136 0.67 16.77 -4.87
CA GLN A 136 0.46 16.07 -3.60
C GLN A 136 1.68 15.19 -3.30
N LEU A 137 2.24 15.37 -2.11
CA LEU A 137 3.51 14.77 -1.72
C LEU A 137 3.58 13.25 -1.99
N TYR A 138 2.59 12.49 -1.54
CA TYR A 138 2.62 11.03 -1.67
C TYR A 138 2.52 10.55 -3.12
N PRO A 139 1.50 10.90 -3.93
CA PRO A 139 1.44 10.48 -5.34
C PRO A 139 2.67 10.93 -6.12
N ASP A 140 3.07 12.19 -5.97
CA ASP A 140 4.16 12.78 -6.74
C ASP A 140 5.51 12.14 -6.39
N SER A 141 5.72 11.78 -5.10
CA SER A 141 6.91 11.04 -4.68
C SER A 141 6.94 9.62 -5.26
N LYS A 142 5.78 8.95 -5.38
CA LYS A 142 5.71 7.63 -6.02
C LYS A 142 6.03 7.70 -7.51
N ILE A 143 5.53 8.72 -8.21
CA ILE A 143 5.84 8.96 -9.64
C ILE A 143 7.33 9.23 -9.84
N ALA A 144 7.92 10.08 -9.01
CA ALA A 144 9.34 10.40 -9.07
C ALA A 144 10.20 9.15 -8.82
N ALA A 145 9.85 8.33 -7.83
CA ALA A 145 10.55 7.08 -7.55
C ALA A 145 10.39 6.06 -8.69
N GLU A 146 9.22 5.94 -9.33
CA GLU A 146 9.04 5.08 -10.51
C GLU A 146 9.97 5.49 -11.66
N THR A 147 10.19 6.81 -11.84
CA THR A 147 11.14 7.32 -12.85
C THR A 147 12.56 6.83 -12.57
N LEU A 148 12.99 6.87 -11.30
CA LEU A 148 14.31 6.34 -10.90
C LEU A 148 14.41 4.82 -11.13
N VAL A 149 13.35 4.07 -10.80
CA VAL A 149 13.31 2.61 -10.99
C VAL A 149 13.41 2.24 -12.48
N ARG A 150 12.67 2.95 -13.36
CA ARG A 150 12.77 2.75 -14.81
C ARG A 150 14.16 3.07 -15.33
N GLY A 151 14.75 4.22 -14.92
CA GLY A 151 16.10 4.59 -15.30
C GLY A 151 17.17 3.58 -14.86
N ALA A 152 17.00 2.95 -13.68
CA ALA A 152 17.88 1.87 -13.25
C ALA A 152 17.69 0.60 -14.12
N GLY A 153 16.46 0.35 -14.57
CA GLY A 153 16.16 -0.73 -15.53
C GLY A 153 16.87 -0.53 -16.88
N GLU A 154 16.83 0.68 -17.42
CA GLU A 154 17.55 1.04 -18.65
C GLU A 154 19.07 0.90 -18.51
N GLN A 155 19.59 0.99 -17.28
CA GLN A 155 20.99 0.77 -16.94
C GLN A 155 21.32 -0.70 -16.60
N GLY A 156 20.41 -1.63 -16.84
CA GLY A 156 20.62 -3.08 -16.75
C GLY A 156 20.23 -3.74 -15.42
N LEU A 157 19.64 -3.03 -14.45
CA LEU A 157 19.07 -3.66 -13.27
C LEU A 157 17.69 -4.26 -13.62
N ALA A 158 17.48 -5.55 -13.36
CA ALA A 158 16.18 -6.18 -13.62
C ALA A 158 15.11 -5.67 -12.63
N THR A 159 14.48 -4.55 -12.97
CA THR A 159 13.48 -3.87 -12.14
C THR A 159 12.05 -4.28 -12.51
N THR A 160 11.16 -4.26 -11.54
CA THR A 160 9.70 -4.42 -11.71
C THR A 160 8.99 -3.43 -10.80
N ILE A 161 7.96 -2.75 -11.29
CA ILE A 161 7.12 -1.84 -10.51
C ILE A 161 5.77 -2.53 -10.23
N VAL A 162 5.36 -2.55 -8.97
CA VAL A 162 4.04 -3.04 -8.56
C VAL A 162 3.24 -1.88 -7.95
N ARG A 163 2.05 -1.64 -8.45
CA ARG A 163 1.11 -0.62 -7.97
C ARG A 163 -0.02 -1.28 -7.18
N PRO A 164 0.06 -1.35 -5.84
CA PRO A 164 -1.05 -1.76 -5.00
C PRO A 164 -2.21 -0.78 -5.09
N ALA A 165 -3.43 -1.31 -5.01
CA ALA A 165 -4.65 -0.52 -4.81
C ALA A 165 -4.95 -0.38 -3.29
N SER A 166 -6.24 -0.40 -2.89
CA SER A 166 -6.66 -0.30 -1.48
C SER A 166 -6.37 -1.61 -0.75
N THR A 167 -5.11 -1.77 -0.30
CA THR A 167 -4.67 -3.01 0.35
C THR A 167 -5.17 -3.07 1.79
N TYR A 168 -5.87 -4.16 2.13
CA TYR A 168 -6.50 -4.40 3.43
C TYR A 168 -6.26 -5.84 3.91
N GLY A 169 -6.59 -6.12 5.16
CA GLY A 169 -6.44 -7.44 5.78
C GLY A 169 -5.81 -7.35 7.18
N PRO A 170 -5.46 -8.48 7.79
CA PRO A 170 -4.80 -8.54 9.09
C PRO A 170 -3.61 -7.58 9.20
N ARG A 171 -3.53 -6.81 10.26
CA ARG A 171 -2.51 -5.77 10.51
C ARG A 171 -2.56 -4.55 9.58
N GLY A 172 -3.56 -4.46 8.68
CA GLY A 172 -3.71 -3.34 7.76
C GLY A 172 -4.11 -2.05 8.49
N GLY A 173 -3.32 -0.97 8.36
CA GLY A 173 -3.62 0.31 9.01
C GLY A 173 -4.77 1.05 8.34
N ALA A 174 -4.50 1.65 7.19
CA ALA A 174 -5.41 2.62 6.55
C ALA A 174 -6.76 2.03 6.09
N TRP A 175 -6.80 0.76 5.69
CA TRP A 175 -7.97 0.12 5.09
C TRP A 175 -8.58 -0.97 5.98
N THR A 176 -8.07 -1.18 7.21
CA THR A 176 -8.61 -2.16 8.17
C THR A 176 -8.80 -1.52 9.54
N ILE A 177 -7.70 -1.21 10.26
CA ILE A 177 -7.77 -0.65 11.62
C ILE A 177 -8.39 0.74 11.59
N GLY A 178 -7.96 1.60 10.66
CA GLY A 178 -8.47 2.96 10.53
C GLY A 178 -9.98 3.06 10.38
N PRO A 179 -10.64 2.32 9.48
CA PRO A 179 -12.11 2.25 9.42
C PRO A 179 -12.77 1.84 10.74
N ILE A 180 -12.27 0.81 11.43
CA ILE A 180 -12.80 0.37 12.74
C ILE A 180 -12.72 1.50 13.77
N GLU A 181 -11.55 2.15 13.89
CA GLU A 181 -11.34 3.25 14.83
C GLU A 181 -12.22 4.46 14.50
N GLN A 182 -12.32 4.82 13.23
CA GLN A 182 -13.17 5.93 12.79
C GLN A 182 -14.65 5.66 13.01
N ILE A 183 -15.12 4.41 12.81
CA ILE A 183 -16.52 4.02 13.09
C ILE A 183 -16.78 4.06 14.60
N LYS A 184 -15.85 3.56 15.43
CA LYS A 184 -15.95 3.65 16.90
C LYS A 184 -16.02 5.10 17.37
N ALA A 185 -15.18 5.95 16.83
CA ALA A 185 -15.14 7.39 17.14
C ALA A 185 -16.30 8.20 16.53
N GLY A 186 -17.18 7.58 15.71
CA GLY A 186 -18.27 8.28 15.02
C GLY A 186 -17.79 9.30 13.97
N SER A 187 -16.54 9.21 13.53
CA SER A 187 -15.93 10.16 12.58
C SER A 187 -15.97 9.68 11.13
N LEU A 188 -16.19 8.38 10.88
CA LEU A 188 -16.37 7.85 9.54
C LEU A 188 -17.77 8.21 9.02
N VAL A 189 -17.80 8.94 7.89
CA VAL A 189 -19.04 9.33 7.21
C VAL A 189 -19.04 8.84 5.77
N LEU A 190 -20.21 8.44 5.29
CA LEU A 190 -20.45 8.12 3.88
C LEU A 190 -20.75 9.42 3.10
N LEU A 191 -20.34 9.50 1.84
CA LEU A 191 -20.44 10.73 1.04
C LEU A 191 -21.61 10.70 0.02
N GLY A 192 -22.76 10.27 0.46
CA GLY A 192 -23.98 10.24 -0.38
C GLY A 192 -23.99 9.05 -1.36
N LYS A 193 -24.73 9.21 -2.47
CA LYS A 193 -24.90 8.16 -3.48
C LYS A 193 -23.77 8.16 -4.53
N ASP A 194 -23.00 9.25 -4.61
CA ASP A 194 -22.00 9.48 -5.66
C ASP A 194 -20.59 9.06 -5.23
N GLU A 195 -20.44 8.29 -4.17
CA GLU A 195 -19.13 7.76 -3.78
C GLU A 195 -18.58 6.87 -4.90
N GLY A 196 -17.27 7.01 -5.14
CA GLY A 196 -16.54 6.22 -6.12
C GLY A 196 -16.38 4.74 -5.71
N LEU A 197 -15.48 4.08 -6.39
CA LEU A 197 -15.19 2.66 -6.17
C LEU A 197 -13.96 2.47 -5.29
N VAL A 198 -14.02 1.47 -4.43
CA VAL A 198 -12.85 0.89 -3.75
C VAL A 198 -12.35 -0.26 -4.62
N ASN A 199 -11.14 -0.14 -5.12
CA ASN A 199 -10.44 -1.25 -5.74
C ASN A 199 -9.72 -2.02 -4.64
N THR A 200 -10.32 -3.09 -4.18
CA THR A 200 -9.79 -3.87 -3.06
C THR A 200 -8.55 -4.65 -3.44
N GLY A 201 -7.63 -4.80 -2.50
CA GLY A 201 -6.46 -5.67 -2.62
C GLY A 201 -6.27 -6.40 -1.29
N TYR A 202 -6.84 -7.60 -1.16
CA TYR A 202 -6.62 -8.40 0.04
C TYR A 202 -5.14 -8.78 0.15
N ILE A 203 -4.59 -8.65 1.35
CA ILE A 203 -3.14 -8.76 1.56
C ILE A 203 -2.53 -10.06 1.00
N ASP A 204 -3.18 -11.21 1.17
CA ASP A 204 -2.64 -12.47 0.67
C ASP A 204 -2.68 -12.54 -0.86
N ASN A 205 -3.73 -12.01 -1.51
CA ASN A 205 -3.78 -11.88 -2.97
C ASN A 205 -2.67 -10.96 -3.46
N PHE A 206 -2.49 -9.81 -2.80
CA PHE A 206 -1.45 -8.84 -3.15
C PHE A 206 -0.05 -9.45 -3.02
N VAL A 207 0.24 -10.12 -1.90
CA VAL A 207 1.53 -10.81 -1.67
C VAL A 207 1.79 -11.84 -2.77
N ASN A 208 0.80 -12.65 -3.14
CA ASN A 208 0.95 -13.61 -4.24
C ASN A 208 1.32 -12.91 -5.56
N GLY A 209 0.69 -11.78 -5.87
CA GLY A 209 1.03 -10.98 -7.06
C GLY A 209 2.47 -10.46 -7.04
N VAL A 210 2.95 -10.01 -5.87
CA VAL A 210 4.36 -9.58 -5.71
C VAL A 210 5.33 -10.74 -5.88
N LEU A 211 5.01 -11.93 -5.34
CA LEU A 211 5.85 -13.12 -5.51
C LEU A 211 5.93 -13.55 -6.98
N LEU A 212 4.83 -13.51 -7.70
CA LEU A 212 4.82 -13.77 -9.14
C LEU A 212 5.67 -12.74 -9.91
N ALA A 213 5.54 -11.46 -9.57
CA ALA A 213 6.36 -10.40 -10.16
C ALA A 213 7.85 -10.57 -9.84
N LEU A 214 8.21 -11.04 -8.63
CA LEU A 214 9.58 -11.32 -8.25
C LEU A 214 10.17 -12.48 -9.05
N SER A 215 9.40 -13.54 -9.27
CA SER A 215 9.88 -14.82 -9.84
C SER A 215 9.83 -14.86 -11.36
N SER A 216 8.93 -14.12 -12.00
CA SER A 216 8.70 -14.19 -13.44
C SER A 216 9.74 -13.39 -14.24
N PRO A 217 10.44 -14.00 -15.21
CA PRO A 217 11.27 -13.24 -16.15
C PRO A 217 10.47 -12.22 -16.96
N ALA A 218 9.18 -12.49 -17.24
CA ALA A 218 8.30 -11.58 -17.99
C ALA A 218 7.95 -10.30 -17.20
N ALA A 219 8.32 -10.23 -15.91
CA ALA A 219 8.09 -9.04 -15.11
C ALA A 219 9.20 -7.99 -15.23
N VAL A 220 10.35 -8.35 -15.82
CA VAL A 220 11.49 -7.42 -15.93
C VAL A 220 11.14 -6.23 -16.82
N GLY A 221 11.39 -5.02 -16.33
CA GLY A 221 11.08 -3.75 -17.01
C GLY A 221 9.61 -3.34 -16.95
N GLU A 222 8.73 -4.18 -16.38
CA GLU A 222 7.29 -4.00 -16.43
C GLU A 222 6.72 -3.32 -15.18
N THR A 223 5.55 -2.72 -15.37
CA THR A 223 4.72 -2.18 -14.29
C THR A 223 3.42 -2.98 -14.23
N PHE A 224 2.95 -3.32 -13.02
CA PHE A 224 1.72 -4.08 -12.81
C PHE A 224 0.82 -3.43 -11.76
N ASN A 225 -0.46 -3.32 -12.06
CA ASN A 225 -1.49 -3.13 -11.04
C ASN A 225 -1.76 -4.48 -10.38
N ILE A 226 -1.69 -4.54 -9.06
CA ILE A 226 -2.03 -5.75 -8.29
C ILE A 226 -3.12 -5.40 -7.27
N CYS A 227 -4.30 -5.94 -7.52
CA CYS A 227 -5.48 -5.85 -6.66
C CYS A 227 -6.39 -7.07 -6.89
N ASP A 228 -7.56 -7.13 -6.25
CA ASP A 228 -8.45 -8.28 -6.35
C ASP A 228 -9.20 -8.38 -7.70
N GLY A 229 -9.03 -7.42 -8.61
CA GLY A 229 -9.72 -7.40 -9.90
C GLY A 229 -11.23 -7.11 -9.80
N VAL A 230 -11.75 -6.98 -8.59
CA VAL A 230 -13.12 -6.61 -8.30
C VAL A 230 -13.17 -5.25 -7.62
N THR A 231 -14.30 -4.57 -7.77
CA THR A 231 -14.55 -3.28 -7.12
C THR A 231 -15.80 -3.37 -6.25
N THR A 232 -15.82 -2.58 -5.20
CA THR A 232 -17.01 -2.36 -4.37
C THR A 232 -17.20 -0.87 -4.17
N THR A 233 -18.40 -0.42 -3.76
CA THR A 233 -18.58 0.98 -3.38
C THR A 233 -17.91 1.26 -2.03
N TYR A 234 -17.55 2.52 -1.75
CA TYR A 234 -17.11 2.89 -0.40
C TYR A 234 -18.16 2.58 0.66
N ARG A 235 -19.45 2.75 0.32
CA ARG A 235 -20.56 2.39 1.21
C ARG A 235 -20.51 0.92 1.58
N ASP A 236 -20.50 0.02 0.59
CA ASP A 236 -20.54 -1.42 0.84
C ASP A 236 -19.29 -1.90 1.57
N PHE A 237 -18.13 -1.36 1.22
CA PHE A 237 -16.88 -1.68 1.91
C PHE A 237 -16.90 -1.28 3.39
N TYR A 238 -17.31 -0.04 3.71
CA TYR A 238 -17.35 0.44 5.09
C TYR A 238 -18.52 -0.14 5.88
N MET A 239 -19.63 -0.47 5.23
CA MET A 239 -20.75 -1.16 5.90
C MET A 239 -20.38 -2.55 6.37
N ARG A 240 -19.42 -3.25 5.71
CA ARG A 240 -18.89 -4.53 6.23
C ARG A 240 -18.20 -4.33 7.58
N TYR A 241 -17.38 -3.30 7.74
CA TYR A 241 -16.76 -2.96 9.04
C TYR A 241 -17.79 -2.47 10.07
N ALA A 242 -18.82 -1.74 9.64
CA ALA A 242 -19.91 -1.33 10.53
C ALA A 242 -20.67 -2.54 11.08
N ALA A 243 -20.94 -3.54 10.23
CA ALA A 243 -21.59 -4.79 10.63
C ALA A 243 -20.76 -5.57 11.68
N MET A 244 -19.44 -5.64 11.53
CA MET A 244 -18.54 -6.24 12.53
C MET A 244 -18.63 -5.57 13.92
N LEU A 245 -19.06 -4.29 13.94
CA LEU A 245 -19.29 -3.49 15.16
C LEU A 245 -20.78 -3.46 15.58
N GLY A 246 -21.64 -4.28 14.97
CA GLY A 246 -23.08 -4.33 15.27
C GLY A 246 -23.85 -3.09 14.81
N LYS A 247 -23.30 -2.27 13.88
CA LYS A 247 -23.96 -1.05 13.41
C LYS A 247 -24.70 -1.30 12.08
N ALA A 248 -26.01 -1.04 12.08
CA ALA A 248 -26.85 -1.19 10.89
C ALA A 248 -26.69 -0.06 9.86
N SER A 249 -26.11 1.10 10.26
CA SER A 249 -25.91 2.23 9.37
C SER A 249 -24.72 3.08 9.80
N LEU A 250 -24.21 3.89 8.86
CA LEU A 250 -23.20 4.91 9.10
C LEU A 250 -23.75 6.30 8.74
N PRO A 251 -23.30 7.36 9.44
CA PRO A 251 -23.66 8.73 9.09
C PRO A 251 -23.36 9.03 7.63
N THR A 252 -24.29 9.69 6.96
CA THR A 252 -24.14 10.05 5.54
C THR A 252 -24.18 11.56 5.39
N VAL A 253 -23.21 12.13 4.67
CA VAL A 253 -23.14 13.55 4.34
C VAL A 253 -23.39 13.71 2.84
N PRO A 254 -24.25 14.65 2.41
CA PRO A 254 -24.45 14.91 0.99
C PRO A 254 -23.14 15.23 0.26
N ALA A 255 -22.96 14.67 -0.94
CA ALA A 255 -21.72 14.76 -1.70
C ALA A 255 -21.29 16.22 -1.96
N PHE A 256 -22.26 17.14 -2.19
CA PHE A 256 -21.96 18.55 -2.43
C PHE A 256 -21.34 19.24 -1.20
N LEU A 257 -21.72 18.86 0.02
CA LEU A 257 -21.12 19.37 1.24
C LEU A 257 -19.68 18.86 1.43
N ALA A 258 -19.45 17.59 1.11
CA ALA A 258 -18.11 17.02 1.16
C ALA A 258 -17.15 17.67 0.13
N ARG A 259 -17.64 17.86 -1.09
CA ARG A 259 -16.90 18.58 -2.15
C ARG A 259 -16.65 20.04 -1.76
N GLY A 260 -17.65 20.74 -1.22
CA GLY A 260 -17.53 22.11 -0.71
C GLY A 260 -16.50 22.24 0.43
N ALA A 261 -16.47 21.28 1.36
CA ALA A 261 -15.52 21.26 2.46
C ALA A 261 -14.05 21.08 2.02
N ALA A 262 -13.82 20.51 0.84
CA ALA A 262 -12.49 20.35 0.25
C ALA A 262 -12.02 21.58 -0.54
N THR A 263 -12.89 22.53 -0.85
CA THR A 263 -12.52 23.80 -1.51
C THR A 263 -11.73 24.71 -0.56
N SER A 264 -10.99 25.69 -1.10
CA SER A 264 -10.21 26.62 -0.29
C SER A 264 -11.03 27.35 0.79
N PRO A 265 -12.23 27.92 0.49
CA PRO A 265 -13.10 28.52 1.51
C PRO A 265 -13.58 27.49 2.56
N GLY A 266 -13.98 26.31 2.13
CA GLY A 266 -14.45 25.24 3.05
C GLY A 266 -13.34 24.75 3.99
N ARG A 267 -12.13 24.63 3.50
CA ARG A 267 -10.95 24.26 4.31
C ARG A 267 -10.62 25.35 5.35
N TRP A 268 -10.68 26.61 4.96
CA TRP A 268 -10.48 27.73 5.87
C TRP A 268 -11.52 27.72 6.99
N LEU A 269 -12.80 27.57 6.66
CA LEU A 269 -13.90 27.52 7.63
C LEU A 269 -13.72 26.35 8.62
N ARG A 270 -13.35 25.16 8.14
CA ARG A 270 -13.09 24.02 9.03
C ARG A 270 -11.92 24.25 9.97
N ARG A 271 -10.85 24.92 9.51
CA ARG A 271 -9.72 25.30 10.38
C ARG A 271 -10.15 26.25 11.49
N LEU A 272 -11.00 27.24 11.18
CA LEU A 272 -11.57 28.14 12.19
C LEU A 272 -12.42 27.39 13.23
N MET A 273 -13.05 26.29 12.83
CA MET A 273 -13.82 25.43 13.72
C MET A 273 -12.95 24.41 14.48
N GLY A 274 -11.62 24.49 14.43
CA GLY A 274 -10.69 23.55 15.06
C GLY A 274 -10.69 22.16 14.43
N LYS A 275 -11.26 21.99 13.23
CA LYS A 275 -11.34 20.69 12.53
C LYS A 275 -10.31 20.64 11.41
N GLN A 276 -9.60 19.51 11.31
CA GLN A 276 -8.74 19.28 10.16
C GLN A 276 -9.59 19.10 8.88
N PRO A 277 -9.37 19.91 7.85
CA PRO A 277 -10.10 19.75 6.59
C PRO A 277 -9.57 18.53 5.84
N PRO A 278 -10.45 17.77 5.14
CA PRO A 278 -9.99 16.74 4.23
C PRO A 278 -9.10 17.37 3.15
N GLY A 279 -8.01 16.70 2.81
CA GLY A 279 -7.19 17.12 1.68
C GLY A 279 -8.00 17.01 0.37
N PRO A 280 -7.77 17.88 -0.63
CA PRO A 280 -8.43 17.76 -1.93
C PRO A 280 -8.24 16.38 -2.55
N TRP A 281 -7.07 15.79 -2.36
CA TRP A 281 -6.73 14.46 -2.84
C TRP A 281 -7.60 13.36 -2.24
N SER A 282 -7.78 13.34 -0.92
CA SER A 282 -8.59 12.32 -0.24
C SER A 282 -10.05 12.35 -0.68
N VAL A 283 -10.60 13.54 -0.88
CA VAL A 283 -11.96 13.71 -1.41
C VAL A 283 -12.02 13.26 -2.86
N HIS A 284 -11.04 13.67 -3.69
CA HIS A 284 -10.98 13.23 -5.09
C HIS A 284 -10.94 11.71 -5.21
N PHE A 285 -10.11 11.05 -4.41
CA PHE A 285 -9.97 9.59 -4.42
C PHE A 285 -11.27 8.87 -4.04
N ARG A 286 -12.03 9.42 -3.07
CA ARG A 286 -13.34 8.89 -2.66
C ARG A 286 -14.45 9.04 -3.69
N PHE A 287 -14.30 9.92 -4.67
CA PHE A 287 -15.26 10.10 -5.78
C PHE A 287 -14.74 9.54 -7.11
N ASN A 288 -13.67 8.76 -7.08
CA ASN A 288 -13.12 8.16 -8.30
C ASN A 288 -13.94 6.91 -8.70
N PRO A 289 -14.59 6.92 -9.89
CA PRO A 289 -15.38 5.79 -10.36
C PRO A 289 -14.56 4.72 -11.08
N SER A 290 -13.23 4.88 -11.16
CA SER A 290 -12.37 4.05 -11.99
C SER A 290 -12.11 2.68 -11.37
N ARG A 291 -12.07 1.65 -12.21
CA ARG A 291 -11.54 0.33 -11.89
C ARG A 291 -10.10 0.23 -12.39
N PHE A 292 -9.19 -0.30 -11.56
CA PHE A 292 -7.84 -0.64 -12.01
C PHE A 292 -7.82 -2.04 -12.60
N SER A 293 -7.38 -2.15 -13.88
CA SER A 293 -7.24 -3.44 -14.55
C SER A 293 -6.05 -4.22 -14.00
N ILE A 294 -6.25 -5.55 -13.85
CA ILE A 294 -5.19 -6.52 -13.53
C ILE A 294 -4.90 -7.41 -14.75
N ASP A 295 -5.45 -7.12 -15.92
CA ASP A 295 -5.38 -7.98 -17.11
C ASP A 295 -3.94 -8.24 -17.55
N LYS A 296 -3.06 -7.26 -17.40
CA LYS A 296 -1.63 -7.40 -17.67
C LYS A 296 -0.97 -8.39 -16.69
N ALA A 297 -1.23 -8.26 -15.41
CA ALA A 297 -0.72 -9.18 -14.39
C ALA A 297 -1.25 -10.61 -14.62
N SER A 298 -2.53 -10.75 -14.95
CA SER A 298 -3.11 -12.05 -15.28
C SER A 298 -2.45 -12.69 -16.50
N ARG A 299 -2.25 -11.94 -17.57
CA ARG A 299 -1.68 -12.44 -18.83
C ARG A 299 -0.20 -12.77 -18.72
N LEU A 300 0.62 -11.89 -18.09
CA LEU A 300 2.08 -12.03 -18.08
C LEU A 300 2.61 -12.81 -16.87
N LEU A 301 1.91 -12.77 -15.74
CA LEU A 301 2.33 -13.41 -14.50
C LEU A 301 1.46 -14.61 -14.11
N GLY A 302 0.33 -14.83 -14.77
CA GLY A 302 -0.67 -15.79 -14.33
C GLY A 302 -1.37 -15.38 -13.02
N TYR A 303 -1.36 -14.07 -12.71
CA TYR A 303 -1.95 -13.56 -11.47
C TYR A 303 -3.46 -13.74 -11.49
N THR A 304 -3.98 -14.47 -10.52
CA THR A 304 -5.41 -14.65 -10.29
C THR A 304 -5.66 -14.53 -8.78
N PRO A 305 -6.41 -13.51 -8.33
CA PRO A 305 -6.83 -13.40 -6.94
C PRO A 305 -7.65 -14.63 -6.54
N SER A 306 -7.20 -15.37 -5.54
CA SER A 306 -7.83 -16.63 -5.12
C SER A 306 -8.76 -16.47 -3.93
N ILE A 307 -8.66 -15.36 -3.19
CA ILE A 307 -9.45 -15.08 -2.00
C ILE A 307 -10.48 -14.02 -2.36
N SER A 308 -11.76 -14.37 -2.25
CA SER A 308 -12.87 -13.45 -2.53
C SER A 308 -12.98 -12.36 -1.46
N LEU A 309 -13.68 -11.26 -1.77
CA LEU A 309 -13.93 -10.16 -0.82
C LEU A 309 -14.61 -10.66 0.46
N ASP A 310 -15.57 -11.57 0.37
CA ASP A 310 -16.30 -12.09 1.52
C ASP A 310 -15.41 -12.92 2.43
N GLU A 311 -14.61 -13.81 1.87
CA GLU A 311 -13.64 -14.62 2.62
C GLU A 311 -12.54 -13.74 3.23
N ALA A 312 -12.04 -12.76 2.48
CA ALA A 312 -11.06 -11.81 2.96
C ALA A 312 -11.58 -10.98 4.15
N MET A 313 -12.82 -10.52 4.08
CA MET A 313 -13.47 -9.80 5.19
C MET A 313 -13.68 -10.71 6.41
N ARG A 314 -14.06 -11.96 6.21
CA ARG A 314 -14.18 -12.94 7.30
C ARG A 314 -12.86 -13.19 8.02
N ARG A 315 -11.76 -13.37 7.27
CA ARG A 315 -10.40 -13.51 7.84
C ARG A 315 -9.95 -12.24 8.56
N THR A 316 -10.27 -11.09 7.98
CA THR A 316 -9.97 -9.79 8.57
C THR A 316 -10.73 -9.59 9.89
N GLU A 317 -12.01 -9.98 9.95
CA GLU A 317 -12.82 -9.92 11.16
C GLU A 317 -12.27 -10.83 12.25
N ALA A 318 -11.92 -12.07 11.93
CA ALA A 318 -11.32 -13.00 12.90
C ALA A 318 -10.05 -12.37 13.51
N TRP A 319 -9.14 -11.85 12.68
CA TRP A 319 -7.95 -11.19 13.16
C TRP A 319 -8.25 -9.94 14.02
N LEU A 320 -9.25 -9.12 13.64
CA LEU A 320 -9.64 -7.94 14.41
C LEU A 320 -10.16 -8.30 15.80
N ARG A 321 -10.84 -9.46 15.94
CA ARG A 321 -11.28 -10.01 17.24
C ARG A 321 -10.09 -10.48 18.06
N ASP A 322 -9.21 -11.28 17.49
CA ASP A 322 -8.02 -11.83 18.16
C ASP A 322 -7.08 -10.72 18.62
N ALA A 323 -6.95 -9.65 17.84
CA ALA A 323 -6.14 -8.48 18.15
C ALA A 323 -6.84 -7.46 19.09
N GLY A 324 -8.07 -7.72 19.55
CA GLY A 324 -8.81 -6.87 20.50
C GLY A 324 -9.42 -5.60 19.88
N TYR A 325 -9.46 -5.48 18.57
CA TYR A 325 -10.15 -4.36 17.90
C TYR A 325 -11.67 -4.52 17.88
N LEU A 326 -12.18 -5.73 18.02
CA LEU A 326 -13.61 -6.02 18.14
C LEU A 326 -13.86 -6.73 19.47
N ALA A 327 -15.07 -6.59 20.02
CA ALA A 327 -15.46 -7.36 21.18
C ALA A 327 -15.40 -8.87 20.87
N ALA A 328 -14.99 -9.68 21.85
CA ALA A 328 -15.09 -11.13 21.73
C ALA A 328 -16.53 -11.49 21.37
N GLY A 329 -16.73 -12.15 20.22
CA GLY A 329 -18.05 -12.61 19.83
C GLY A 329 -18.51 -13.68 20.81
N GLU A 330 -19.74 -13.58 21.32
CA GLU A 330 -20.41 -14.76 21.83
C GLU A 330 -20.50 -15.73 20.66
N THR A 331 -19.79 -16.86 20.76
CA THR A 331 -19.97 -17.99 19.85
C THR A 331 -21.36 -18.54 20.13
N GLY A 332 -22.34 -18.10 19.33
CA GLY A 332 -23.65 -18.73 19.29
C GLY A 332 -23.62 -19.97 18.41
#